data_31b94a7c6dfa9b9775579630b75dcf6a
#
_entry.id   31b94a7c6dfa9b9775579630b75dcf6a
#
_cell.length_a   1.000
_cell.length_b   1.000
_cell.length_c   1.000
_cell.angle_alpha   90.00
_cell.angle_beta   90.00
_cell.angle_gamma   90.00
#
_symmetry.space_group_name_H-M   'P 1'
#
loop_
_entity.id
_entity.type
_entity.pdbx_description
1 polymer ?
#
loop_
_entity_poly.entity_id
_entity_poly.type
_entity_poly.pdbx_seq_one_letter_code
_entity_poly.pdbx_strand_id
1 'polypeptide(L)'
;MATNTDASLAKNVTNFETLISVVTSLGATYNPSKDSLKLPALQTLLTAANESTITFKDAESARSTAVDNRQLAFEPTSSLFTRVNNALKASNSTVQADETAKTIFRKLQGKR
;
A
#
# COMPACT_ATOMS: atom_id res chain seq x y z
N MET A 1 -1.44 -3.15 -7.08
CA MET A 1 -2.29 -2.96 -8.26
C MET A 1 -2.95 -1.59 -8.17
N ALA A 2 -2.77 -0.74 -9.17
CA ALA A 2 -3.44 0.57 -9.19
C ALA A 2 -4.94 0.35 -9.42
N THR A 3 -5.76 1.03 -8.63
CA THR A 3 -7.20 1.03 -8.81
C THR A 3 -7.58 1.92 -9.99
N ASN A 4 -8.78 1.76 -10.54
CA ASN A 4 -9.29 2.67 -11.58
C ASN A 4 -9.29 4.13 -11.10
N THR A 5 -9.48 4.35 -9.81
CA THR A 5 -9.42 5.67 -9.19
C THR A 5 -8.03 6.27 -9.28
N ASP A 6 -6.98 5.47 -8.99
CA ASP A 6 -5.59 5.92 -9.03
C ASP A 6 -5.17 6.29 -10.47
N ALA A 7 -5.56 5.47 -11.45
CA ALA A 7 -5.30 5.77 -12.87
C ALA A 7 -6.02 7.05 -13.30
N SER A 8 -7.24 7.28 -12.82
CA SER A 8 -8.01 8.49 -13.10
C SER A 8 -7.36 9.74 -12.48
N LEU A 9 -6.86 9.64 -11.24
CA LEU A 9 -6.17 10.74 -10.56
C LEU A 9 -4.86 11.09 -11.28
N ALA A 10 -4.05 10.10 -11.67
CA ALA A 10 -2.82 10.33 -12.43
C ALA A 10 -3.10 11.02 -13.76
N LYS A 11 -4.16 10.60 -14.46
CA LYS A 11 -4.60 11.22 -15.71
C LYS A 11 -5.06 12.65 -15.49
N ASN A 12 -5.76 12.94 -14.40
CA ASN A 12 -6.19 14.29 -14.05
C ASN A 12 -5.00 15.21 -13.77
N VAL A 13 -3.95 14.73 -13.12
CA VAL A 13 -2.72 15.48 -12.90
C VAL A 13 -2.08 15.84 -14.26
N THR A 14 -1.95 14.88 -15.16
CA THR A 14 -1.41 15.10 -16.52
C THR A 14 -2.25 16.11 -17.32
N ASN A 15 -3.56 16.00 -17.24
CA ASN A 15 -4.48 16.94 -17.88
C ASN A 15 -4.32 18.36 -17.31
N PHE A 16 -4.12 18.46 -16.00
CA PHE A 16 -3.89 19.73 -15.33
C PHE A 16 -2.55 20.36 -15.72
N GLU A 17 -1.49 19.55 -15.85
CA GLU A 17 -0.20 19.99 -16.39
C GLU A 17 -0.35 20.58 -17.79
N THR A 18 -1.10 19.90 -18.65
CA THR A 18 -1.41 20.36 -20.00
C THR A 18 -2.16 21.70 -19.98
N LEU A 19 -3.16 21.82 -19.10
CA LEU A 19 -3.91 23.07 -18.94
C LEU A 19 -2.99 24.22 -18.52
N ILE A 20 -2.11 24.00 -17.55
CA ILE A 20 -1.15 24.99 -17.08
C ILE A 20 -0.19 25.40 -18.22
N SER A 21 0.23 24.45 -19.06
CA SER A 21 1.05 24.76 -20.24
C SER A 21 0.33 25.69 -21.21
N VAL A 22 -0.96 25.45 -21.47
CA VAL A 22 -1.79 26.30 -22.32
C VAL A 22 -1.92 27.69 -21.69
N VAL A 23 -2.22 27.78 -20.40
CA VAL A 23 -2.33 29.05 -19.69
C VAL A 23 -1.02 29.84 -19.75
N THR A 24 0.10 29.16 -19.58
CA THR A 24 1.43 29.76 -19.65
C THR A 24 1.70 30.33 -21.05
N SER A 25 1.29 29.62 -22.09
CA SER A 25 1.47 30.08 -23.49
C SER A 25 0.65 31.31 -23.83
N LEU A 26 -0.46 31.53 -23.13
CA LEU A 26 -1.31 32.70 -23.31
C LEU A 26 -0.68 33.98 -22.73
N GLY A 27 0.27 33.87 -21.82
CA GLY A 27 0.96 34.97 -21.19
C GLY A 27 0.02 36.00 -20.59
N ALA A 28 0.22 37.30 -20.95
CA ALA A 28 -0.59 38.40 -20.40
C ALA A 28 -2.06 38.36 -20.81
N THR A 29 -2.42 37.60 -21.82
CA THR A 29 -3.81 37.43 -22.27
C THR A 29 -4.63 36.69 -21.18
N TYR A 30 -3.98 35.81 -20.42
CA TYR A 30 -4.60 35.14 -19.29
C TYR A 30 -4.44 35.99 -18.03
N ASN A 31 -5.47 36.72 -17.68
CA ASN A 31 -5.45 37.67 -16.55
C ASN A 31 -6.74 37.58 -15.73
N PRO A 32 -6.96 36.49 -15.01
CA PRO A 32 -8.15 36.35 -14.17
C PRO A 32 -8.10 37.31 -12.96
N SER A 33 -9.23 37.84 -12.57
CA SER A 33 -9.36 38.73 -11.42
C SER A 33 -9.22 37.97 -10.09
N LYS A 34 -9.59 36.68 -10.07
CA LYS A 34 -9.55 35.86 -8.86
C LYS A 34 -8.15 35.27 -8.67
N ASP A 35 -7.55 35.55 -7.51
CA ASP A 35 -6.18 35.14 -7.21
C ASP A 35 -5.94 33.61 -7.29
N SER A 36 -6.96 32.83 -6.88
CA SER A 36 -6.88 31.36 -6.96
C SER A 36 -6.81 30.81 -8.39
N LEU A 37 -7.10 31.60 -9.40
CA LEU A 37 -7.05 31.21 -10.81
C LEU A 37 -5.77 31.71 -11.51
N LYS A 38 -4.96 32.49 -10.82
CA LYS A 38 -3.70 32.98 -11.38
C LYS A 38 -2.67 31.85 -11.50
N LEU A 39 -1.78 31.98 -12.46
CA LEU A 39 -0.78 30.94 -12.77
C LEU A 39 0.03 30.48 -11.55
N PRO A 40 0.55 31.35 -10.66
CA PRO A 40 1.28 30.88 -9.48
C PRO A 40 0.45 29.99 -8.56
N ALA A 41 -0.84 30.30 -8.38
CA ALA A 41 -1.74 29.49 -7.56
C ALA A 41 -2.01 28.13 -8.19
N LEU A 42 -2.16 28.06 -9.52
CA LEU A 42 -2.34 26.84 -10.27
C LEU A 42 -1.08 25.95 -10.19
N GLN A 43 0.10 26.55 -10.30
CA GLN A 43 1.38 25.83 -10.17
C GLN A 43 1.57 25.26 -8.76
N THR A 44 1.20 26.01 -7.73
CA THR A 44 1.26 25.54 -6.34
C THR A 44 0.32 24.34 -6.15
N LEU A 45 -0.89 24.40 -6.71
CA LEU A 45 -1.84 23.30 -6.63
C LEU A 45 -1.32 22.05 -7.36
N LEU A 46 -0.72 22.23 -8.52
CA LEU A 46 -0.12 21.11 -9.28
C LEU A 46 1.03 20.46 -8.50
N THR A 47 1.90 21.26 -7.88
CA THR A 47 2.99 20.74 -7.04
C THR A 47 2.44 19.91 -5.90
N ALA A 48 1.43 20.42 -5.18
CA ALA A 48 0.79 19.69 -4.09
C ALA A 48 0.17 18.37 -4.55
N ALA A 49 -0.48 18.35 -5.72
CA ALA A 49 -1.05 17.14 -6.30
C ALA A 49 0.03 16.10 -6.64
N ASN A 50 1.13 16.53 -7.22
CA ASN A 50 2.27 15.65 -7.53
C ASN A 50 2.92 15.08 -6.27
N GLU A 51 3.16 15.90 -5.27
CA GLU A 51 3.73 15.48 -3.98
C GLU A 51 2.82 14.47 -3.29
N SER A 52 1.51 14.71 -3.30
CA SER A 52 0.51 13.80 -2.74
C SER A 52 0.54 12.44 -3.44
N THR A 53 0.69 12.41 -4.76
CA THR A 53 0.81 11.18 -5.55
C THR A 53 2.07 10.40 -5.20
N ILE A 54 3.21 11.09 -5.04
CA ILE A 54 4.48 10.47 -4.63
C ILE A 54 4.35 9.87 -3.23
N THR A 55 3.82 10.64 -2.28
CA THR A 55 3.60 10.19 -0.91
C THR A 55 2.72 8.93 -0.86
N PHE A 56 1.66 8.90 -1.66
CA PHE A 56 0.80 7.73 -1.76
C PHE A 56 1.55 6.49 -2.28
N LYS A 57 2.31 6.64 -3.34
CA LYS A 57 3.11 5.54 -3.93
C LYS A 57 4.15 5.02 -2.94
N ASP A 58 4.81 5.91 -2.22
CA ASP A 58 5.79 5.54 -1.20
C ASP A 58 5.13 4.75 -0.06
N ALA A 59 3.97 5.19 0.40
CA ALA A 59 3.21 4.49 1.43
C ALA A 59 2.71 3.12 0.95
N GLU A 60 2.28 3.01 -0.29
CA GLU A 60 1.86 1.75 -0.90
C GLU A 60 3.03 0.77 -1.03
N SER A 61 4.19 1.25 -1.44
CA SER A 61 5.42 0.46 -1.52
C SER A 61 5.86 -0.03 -0.14
N ALA A 62 5.84 0.85 0.87
CA ALA A 62 6.18 0.49 2.25
C ALA A 62 5.20 -0.57 2.79
N ARG A 63 3.91 -0.43 2.51
CA ARG A 63 2.90 -1.41 2.89
C ARG A 63 3.16 -2.78 2.24
N SER A 64 3.46 -2.81 0.94
CA SER A 64 3.79 -4.04 0.22
C SER A 64 4.99 -4.74 0.84
N THR A 65 6.07 -3.99 1.09
CA THR A 65 7.28 -4.50 1.75
C THR A 65 6.96 -5.07 3.14
N ALA A 66 6.12 -4.39 3.92
CA ALA A 66 5.72 -4.87 5.24
C ALA A 66 4.91 -6.18 5.16
N VAL A 67 4.04 -6.31 4.16
CA VAL A 67 3.29 -7.55 3.91
C VAL A 67 4.23 -8.70 3.55
N ASP A 68 5.18 -8.45 2.65
CA ASP A 68 6.17 -9.45 2.22
C ASP A 68 7.04 -9.90 3.39
N ASN A 69 7.53 -8.96 4.20
CA ASN A 69 8.34 -9.25 5.38
C ASN A 69 7.56 -10.09 6.39
N ARG A 70 6.29 -9.78 6.60
CA ARG A 70 5.43 -10.58 7.47
C ARG A 70 5.29 -12.00 6.93
N GLN A 71 5.05 -12.14 5.63
CA GLN A 71 4.94 -13.45 4.99
C GLN A 71 6.22 -14.27 5.16
N LEU A 72 7.37 -13.67 4.88
CA LEU A 72 8.68 -14.31 5.04
C LEU A 72 8.92 -14.72 6.50
N ALA A 73 8.53 -13.90 7.46
CA ALA A 73 8.68 -14.22 8.89
C ALA A 73 7.83 -15.43 9.32
N PHE A 74 6.67 -15.61 8.71
CA PHE A 74 5.77 -16.72 9.04
C PHE A 74 5.94 -17.96 8.16
N GLU A 75 6.65 -17.85 7.04
CA GLU A 75 6.85 -18.97 6.12
C GLU A 75 7.44 -20.23 6.79
N PRO A 76 8.51 -20.15 7.61
CA PRO A 76 9.06 -21.33 8.26
C PRO A 76 8.20 -21.89 9.40
N THR A 77 7.16 -21.16 9.81
CA THR A 77 6.33 -21.51 10.96
C THR A 77 5.60 -22.84 10.75
N SER A 78 5.12 -23.11 9.54
CA SER A 78 4.40 -24.34 9.21
C SER A 78 5.27 -25.57 9.44
N SER A 79 6.50 -25.56 8.94
CA SER A 79 7.47 -26.63 9.13
C SER A 79 7.86 -26.79 10.59
N LEU A 80 8.08 -25.66 11.28
CA LEU A 80 8.39 -25.66 12.72
C LEU A 80 7.28 -26.32 13.54
N PHE A 81 6.03 -25.99 13.29
CA PHE A 81 4.89 -26.58 14.01
C PHE A 81 4.74 -28.08 13.75
N THR A 82 4.99 -28.54 12.53
CA THR A 82 5.02 -29.97 12.22
C THR A 82 6.08 -30.68 13.04
N ARG A 83 7.28 -30.10 13.15
CA ARG A 83 8.37 -30.66 13.95
C ARG A 83 8.04 -30.68 15.44
N VAL A 84 7.41 -29.61 15.94
CA VAL A 84 6.95 -29.53 17.34
C VAL A 84 5.90 -30.60 17.63
N ASN A 85 4.91 -30.77 16.75
CA ASN A 85 3.89 -31.82 16.90
C ASN A 85 4.51 -33.22 16.94
N ASN A 86 5.47 -33.49 16.06
CA ASN A 86 6.15 -34.78 16.04
C ASN A 86 6.97 -35.01 17.32
N ALA A 87 7.65 -33.98 17.82
CA ALA A 87 8.39 -34.05 19.07
C ALA A 87 7.46 -34.28 20.27
N LEU A 88 6.27 -33.66 20.30
CA LEU A 88 5.26 -33.89 21.33
C LEU A 88 4.82 -35.37 21.35
N LYS A 89 4.50 -35.93 20.20
CA LYS A 89 4.09 -37.31 20.09
C LYS A 89 5.19 -38.27 20.55
N ALA A 90 6.44 -37.97 20.19
CA ALA A 90 7.59 -38.77 20.59
C ALA A 90 7.90 -38.68 22.09
N SER A 91 7.48 -37.62 22.78
CA SER A 91 7.72 -37.41 24.20
C SER A 91 6.61 -37.96 25.12
N ASN A 92 5.75 -38.84 24.61
CA ASN A 92 4.64 -39.44 25.34
C ASN A 92 3.64 -38.40 25.92
N SER A 93 3.39 -37.33 25.14
CA SER A 93 2.38 -36.33 25.48
C SER A 93 0.98 -36.95 25.55
N THR A 94 0.07 -36.30 26.31
CA THR A 94 -1.31 -36.72 26.35
C THR A 94 -2.05 -36.40 25.07
N VAL A 95 -3.09 -37.16 24.74
CA VAL A 95 -3.98 -36.88 23.59
C VAL A 95 -4.52 -35.45 23.68
N GLN A 96 -4.83 -34.97 24.87
CA GLN A 96 -5.30 -33.60 25.09
C GLN A 96 -4.25 -32.56 24.67
N ALA A 97 -2.99 -32.76 25.02
CA ALA A 97 -1.90 -31.88 24.66
C ALA A 97 -1.70 -31.85 23.14
N ASP A 98 -1.76 -33.00 22.46
CA ASP A 98 -1.65 -33.10 21.01
C ASP A 98 -2.79 -32.37 20.29
N GLU A 99 -4.01 -32.52 20.73
CA GLU A 99 -5.19 -31.86 20.16
C GLU A 99 -5.13 -30.33 20.37
N THR A 100 -4.67 -29.91 21.54
CA THR A 100 -4.45 -28.48 21.84
C THR A 100 -3.40 -27.89 20.89
N ALA A 101 -2.27 -28.57 20.70
CA ALA A 101 -1.22 -28.13 19.79
C ALA A 101 -1.71 -28.03 18.34
N LYS A 102 -2.47 -29.01 17.87
CA LYS A 102 -3.08 -28.98 16.52
C LYS A 102 -4.03 -27.79 16.36
N THR A 103 -4.83 -27.51 17.37
CA THR A 103 -5.77 -26.39 17.36
C THR A 103 -5.03 -25.05 17.27
N ILE A 104 -3.97 -24.87 18.05
CA ILE A 104 -3.12 -23.67 18.01
C ILE A 104 -2.48 -23.53 16.64
N PHE A 105 -1.94 -24.62 16.08
CA PHE A 105 -1.30 -24.64 14.78
C PHE A 105 -2.26 -24.17 13.66
N ARG A 106 -3.50 -24.68 13.66
CA ARG A 106 -4.53 -24.24 12.71
C ARG A 106 -4.82 -22.74 12.81
N LYS A 107 -4.92 -22.24 14.04
CA LYS A 107 -5.16 -20.80 14.27
C LYS A 107 -4.01 -19.95 13.75
N LEU A 108 -2.78 -20.36 13.95
CA LEU A 108 -1.59 -19.65 13.47
C LEU A 108 -1.47 -19.68 11.95
N GLN A 109 -2.01 -20.70 11.30
CA GLN A 109 -2.10 -20.76 9.83
C GLN A 109 -3.28 -19.95 9.26
N GLY A 110 -4.09 -19.32 10.10
CA GLY A 110 -5.29 -18.63 9.68
C GLY A 110 -6.45 -19.54 9.28
N LYS A 111 -6.38 -20.82 9.65
CA LYS A 111 -7.45 -21.79 9.41
C LYS A 111 -8.38 -21.86 10.62
N ARG A 112 -9.65 -21.87 10.36
CA ARG A 112 -10.67 -22.01 11.40
C ARG A 112 -11.00 -23.47 11.69
#